data_9e2eab9f47d4ab5519651fb29448179f
#
_entry.id   9e2eab9f47d4ab5519651fb29448179f
#
_cell.length_a   1.000
_cell.length_b   1.000
_cell.length_c   1.000
_cell.angle_alpha   90.00
_cell.angle_beta   90.00
_cell.angle_gamma   90.00
#
_symmetry.space_group_name_H-M   'P 1'
#
loop_
_entity.id
_entity.type
_entity.pdbx_description
1 polymer ?
#
loop_
_entity_poly.entity_id
_entity_poly.type
_entity_poly.pdbx_seq_one_letter_code
_entity_poly.pdbx_strand_id
1 'polypeptide(L)'
;MNKKTIWITGGSTGIGKALAIKFANKGWNVAISARRENLLKEISDENENIYGFPLDVTDKSKCKEVFEQIKNKFQNVDICFFST
;
A
#
# COMPACT_ATOMS: atom_id res chain seq x y z
N MET A 1 0.61 13.74 16.62
CA MET A 1 1.41 13.85 15.39
C MET A 1 0.86 12.91 14.33
N ASN A 2 0.79 13.39 13.10
CA ASN A 2 0.27 12.59 12.01
C ASN A 2 1.31 11.60 11.52
N LYS A 3 0.87 10.36 11.33
CA LYS A 3 1.72 9.34 10.71
C LYS A 3 1.93 9.69 9.24
N LYS A 4 3.10 9.39 8.74
CA LYS A 4 3.34 9.48 7.31
C LYS A 4 2.78 8.24 6.61
N THR A 5 2.45 8.39 5.35
CA THR A 5 1.83 7.32 4.58
C THR A 5 2.62 7.06 3.30
N ILE A 6 2.86 5.79 3.01
CA ILE A 6 3.47 5.37 1.75
C ILE A 6 2.50 4.42 1.04
N TRP A 7 2.37 4.62 -0.27
CA TRP A 7 1.58 3.73 -1.13
C TRP A 7 2.52 2.98 -2.04
N ILE A 8 2.51 1.66 -1.94
CA ILE A 8 3.39 0.78 -2.71
C ILE A 8 2.54 -0.06 -3.66
N THR A 9 2.77 0.06 -4.96
CA THR A 9 2.14 -0.84 -5.93
C THR A 9 3.10 -1.98 -6.23
N GLY A 10 2.57 -3.19 -6.39
CA GLY A 10 3.39 -4.37 -6.51
C GLY A 10 3.94 -4.83 -5.17
N GLY A 11 3.24 -4.51 -4.07
CA GLY A 11 3.75 -4.75 -2.72
C GLY A 11 3.63 -6.18 -2.21
N SER A 12 3.07 -7.09 -3.00
CA SER A 12 2.84 -8.46 -2.53
C SER A 12 4.08 -9.35 -2.59
N THR A 13 5.11 -8.99 -3.36
CA THR A 13 6.32 -9.80 -3.51
C THR A 13 7.55 -8.92 -3.68
N GLY A 14 8.73 -9.53 -3.51
CA GLY A 14 10.01 -8.92 -3.83
C GLY A 14 10.30 -7.62 -3.09
N ILE A 15 10.79 -6.64 -3.84
CA ILE A 15 11.21 -5.36 -3.28
C ILE A 15 10.05 -4.62 -2.64
N GLY A 16 8.87 -4.69 -3.24
CA GLY A 16 7.69 -4.01 -2.70
C GLY A 16 7.31 -4.52 -1.32
N LYS A 17 7.32 -5.85 -1.14
CA LYS A 17 7.02 -6.45 0.15
C LYS A 17 8.04 -6.06 1.21
N ALA A 18 9.32 -6.14 0.87
CA ALA A 18 10.40 -5.76 1.80
C ALA A 18 10.27 -4.30 2.22
N LEU A 19 9.96 -3.43 1.27
CA LEU A 19 9.78 -2.01 1.53
C LEU A 19 8.57 -1.76 2.44
N ALA A 20 7.47 -2.48 2.19
CA ALA A 20 6.27 -2.35 3.00
C ALA A 20 6.56 -2.69 4.47
N ILE A 21 7.24 -3.79 4.70
CA ILE A 21 7.58 -4.22 6.05
C ILE A 21 8.51 -3.20 6.72
N LYS A 22 9.48 -2.70 5.99
CA LYS A 22 10.43 -1.72 6.53
C LYS A 22 9.73 -0.44 6.99
N PHE A 23 8.84 0.11 6.15
CA PHE A 23 8.13 1.33 6.53
C PHE A 23 7.10 1.08 7.63
N ALA A 24 6.45 -0.08 7.62
CA ALA A 24 5.51 -0.43 8.68
C ALA A 24 6.22 -0.49 10.03
N ASN A 25 7.44 -1.04 10.06
CA ASN A 25 8.22 -1.12 11.28
C ASN A 25 8.68 0.25 11.78
N LYS A 26 8.71 1.25 10.89
CA LYS A 26 9.01 2.63 11.27
C LYS A 26 7.78 3.39 11.74
N GLY A 27 6.63 2.75 11.78
CA GLY A 27 5.41 3.38 12.23
C GLY A 27 4.63 4.14 11.17
N TRP A 28 4.99 3.98 9.90
CA TRP A 28 4.25 4.59 8.80
C TRP A 28 2.97 3.82 8.53
N ASN A 29 1.98 4.52 7.99
CA ASN A 29 0.84 3.85 7.37
C ASN A 29 1.31 3.35 6.01
N VAL A 30 1.16 2.06 5.75
CA VAL A 30 1.60 1.45 4.50
C VAL A 30 0.40 0.91 3.74
N ALA A 31 0.11 1.51 2.60
CA ALA A 31 -0.92 1.00 1.70
C ALA A 31 -0.21 0.20 0.61
N ILE A 32 -0.62 -1.05 0.43
CA ILE A 32 -0.04 -1.90 -0.61
C ILE A 32 -1.11 -2.28 -1.62
N SER A 33 -0.75 -2.29 -2.88
CA SER A 33 -1.65 -2.65 -3.96
C SER A 33 -1.00 -3.67 -4.88
N ALA A 34 -1.77 -4.67 -5.26
CA ALA A 34 -1.38 -5.69 -6.21
C ALA A 34 -2.64 -6.37 -6.69
N ARG A 35 -2.55 -7.18 -7.75
CA ARG A 35 -3.72 -7.86 -8.29
C ARG A 35 -4.20 -9.03 -7.42
N ARG A 36 -3.31 -9.66 -6.66
CA ARG A 36 -3.64 -10.84 -5.86
C ARG A 36 -4.08 -10.44 -4.45
N GLU A 37 -5.38 -10.46 -4.22
CA GLU A 37 -5.95 -10.08 -2.93
C GLU A 37 -5.48 -10.97 -1.78
N ASN A 38 -5.34 -12.27 -2.01
CA ASN A 38 -4.93 -13.20 -0.95
C ASN A 38 -3.53 -12.89 -0.42
N LEU A 39 -2.61 -12.49 -1.29
CA LEU A 39 -1.27 -12.12 -0.87
C LEU A 39 -1.26 -10.82 -0.09
N LEU A 40 -2.08 -9.85 -0.52
CA LEU A 40 -2.22 -8.60 0.21
C LEU A 40 -2.79 -8.83 1.60
N LYS A 41 -3.78 -9.70 1.69
CA LYS A 41 -4.39 -10.03 2.97
C LYS A 41 -3.39 -10.67 3.92
N GLU A 42 -2.58 -11.60 3.44
CA GLU A 42 -1.56 -12.24 4.25
C GLU A 42 -0.59 -11.21 4.84
N ILE A 43 -0.13 -10.29 4.02
CA ILE A 43 0.83 -9.28 4.46
C ILE A 43 0.19 -8.32 5.45
N SER A 44 -1.04 -7.89 5.19
CA SER A 44 -1.73 -6.96 6.10
C SER A 44 -2.11 -7.64 7.42
N ASP A 45 -2.39 -8.94 7.41
CA ASP A 45 -2.67 -9.66 8.64
C ASP A 45 -1.44 -9.81 9.53
N GLU A 46 -0.26 -9.81 8.93
CA GLU A 46 1.00 -9.93 9.65
C GLU A 46 1.46 -8.62 10.29
N ASN A 47 0.92 -7.49 9.85
CA ASN A 47 1.37 -6.19 10.36
C ASN A 47 0.22 -5.19 10.36
N GLU A 48 -0.10 -4.68 11.55
CA GLU A 48 -1.23 -3.77 11.73
C GLU A 48 -1.10 -2.44 11.00
N ASN A 49 0.10 -2.06 10.59
CA ASN A 49 0.33 -0.81 9.85
C ASN A 49 0.23 -0.99 8.35
N ILE A 50 0.02 -2.21 7.85
CA ILE A 50 -0.09 -2.48 6.42
C ILE A 50 -1.54 -2.73 6.05
N TYR A 51 -2.00 -2.02 5.02
CA TYR A 51 -3.39 -2.07 4.55
C TYR A 51 -3.40 -2.46 3.07
N GLY A 52 -4.17 -3.47 2.72
CA GLY A 52 -4.24 -3.96 1.34
C GLY A 52 -5.33 -3.25 0.54
N PHE A 53 -4.97 -2.81 -0.67
CA PHE A 53 -5.90 -2.21 -1.63
C PHE A 53 -5.71 -2.90 -2.97
N PRO A 54 -6.48 -3.96 -3.27
CA PRO A 54 -6.32 -4.68 -4.54
C PRO A 54 -6.45 -3.75 -5.73
N LEU A 55 -5.53 -3.90 -6.69
CA LEU A 55 -5.49 -2.99 -7.83
C LEU A 55 -4.72 -3.59 -8.98
N ASP A 56 -5.27 -3.47 -10.18
CA ASP A 56 -4.54 -3.71 -11.42
C ASP A 56 -4.07 -2.35 -11.92
N VAL A 57 -2.77 -2.12 -11.93
CA VAL A 57 -2.20 -0.81 -12.28
C VAL A 57 -2.44 -0.42 -13.74
N THR A 58 -2.87 -1.36 -14.59
CA THR A 58 -3.24 -1.04 -15.97
C THR A 58 -4.61 -0.38 -16.05
N ASP A 59 -5.41 -0.47 -15.01
CA ASP A 59 -6.72 0.19 -14.94
C ASP A 59 -6.57 1.56 -14.31
N LYS A 60 -6.46 2.58 -15.15
CA LYS A 60 -6.21 3.96 -14.70
C LYS A 60 -7.34 4.53 -13.82
N SER A 61 -8.58 4.18 -14.14
CA SER A 61 -9.71 4.64 -13.35
C SER A 61 -9.65 4.09 -11.94
N LYS A 62 -9.27 2.82 -11.83
CA LYS A 62 -9.15 2.14 -10.55
C LYS A 62 -7.99 2.71 -9.73
N CYS A 63 -6.89 3.06 -10.39
CA CYS A 63 -5.76 3.69 -9.74
C CYS A 63 -6.17 4.99 -9.06
N LYS A 64 -6.96 5.80 -9.74
CA LYS A 64 -7.44 7.05 -9.19
C LYS A 64 -8.37 6.81 -8.01
N GLU A 65 -9.28 5.84 -8.13
CA GLU A 65 -10.19 5.46 -7.04
C GLU A 65 -9.41 5.04 -5.79
N VAL A 66 -8.43 4.16 -5.97
CA VAL A 66 -7.65 3.65 -4.85
C VAL A 66 -6.85 4.78 -4.21
N PHE A 67 -6.26 5.66 -5.01
CA PHE A 67 -5.54 6.82 -4.47
C PHE A 67 -6.45 7.68 -3.60
N GLU A 68 -7.66 7.94 -4.07
CA GLU A 68 -8.63 8.73 -3.30
C GLU A 68 -9.03 8.02 -2.01
N GLN A 69 -9.20 6.69 -2.05
CA GLN A 69 -9.50 5.92 -0.86
C GLN A 69 -8.39 6.02 0.18
N ILE A 70 -7.15 5.90 -0.27
CA ILE A 70 -5.99 5.99 0.62
C ILE A 70 -5.88 7.40 1.21
N LYS A 71 -6.05 8.41 0.38
CA LYS A 71 -6.00 9.79 0.82
C LYS A 71 -7.09 10.09 1.85
N ASN A 72 -8.30 9.60 1.62
CA ASN A 72 -9.41 9.80 2.54
C ASN A 72 -9.19 9.07 3.86
N LYS A 73 -8.61 7.88 3.81
CA LYS A 73 -8.37 7.08 5.01
C LYS A 73 -7.26 7.66 5.88
N PHE A 74 -6.17 8.07 5.29
CA PHE A 74 -4.99 8.52 6.01
C PHE A 74 -4.76 10.03 5.96
N GLN A 75 -5.54 10.74 5.15
CA GLN A 75 -5.49 12.19 4.97
C GLN A 75 -4.27 12.70 4.20
N ASN A 76 -3.25 11.89 4.01
CA ASN A 76 -2.06 12.26 3.25
C ASN A 76 -1.42 11.05 2.64
N VAL A 77 -0.73 11.26 1.52
CA VAL A 77 0.11 10.24 0.90
C VAL A 77 1.45 10.91 0.66
N ASP A 78 2.43 10.55 1.47
CA ASP A 78 3.74 11.23 1.44
C ASP A 78 4.66 10.67 0.37
N ILE A 79 4.60 9.37 0.12
CA ILE A 79 5.43 8.70 -0.89
C ILE A 79 4.58 7.71 -1.66
N CYS A 80 4.77 7.69 -2.98
CA CYS A 80 4.21 6.66 -3.86
C CYS A 80 5.37 5.90 -4.48
N PHE A 81 5.39 4.59 -4.30
CA PHE A 81 6.42 3.73 -4.90
C PHE A 81 5.75 2.75 -5.84
N PHE A 82 6.12 2.80 -7.11
CA PHE A 82 5.56 1.92 -8.12
C PHE A 82 6.60 0.87 -8.51
N SER A 83 6.36 -0.37 -8.11
CA SER A 83 7.19 -1.52 -8.46
C SER A 83 6.48 -2.29 -9.56
N THR A 84 7.10 -2.43 -10.70
CA THR A 84 6.51 -3.18 -11.82
C THR A 84 7.17 -4.53 -11.98
#